data_059393ac15c6ce5ac778dece5bad8b8f
#
_entry.id   059393ac15c6ce5ac778dece5bad8b8f
#
_cell.length_a   1.000
_cell.length_b   1.000
_cell.length_c   1.000
_cell.angle_alpha   90.00
_cell.angle_beta   90.00
_cell.angle_gamma   90.00
#
_symmetry.space_group_name_H-M   'P 1'
#
loop_
_entity.id
_entity.type
_entity.pdbx_description
1 polymer ?
#
loop_
_entity_poly.entity_id
_entity_poly.type
_entity_poly.pdbx_seq_one_letter_code
_entity_poly.pdbx_strand_id
1 'polypeptide(L)'
;MTICTHNNSDNVDPNVKPKTPDGCEECLKEGTTWVHLRLCLKCGHVGCCDSSIGKHATKHFRKTGHPIMAEFPSWAWKWCYVDSDFIK
;
A
#
# COMPACT_ATOMS: atom_id res chain seq x y z
N MET A 1 20.39 4.46 -12.30
CA MET A 1 19.27 3.85 -11.55
C MET A 1 19.17 4.52 -10.18
N THR A 2 18.00 5.05 -9.87
CA THR A 2 17.80 5.74 -8.60
C THR A 2 17.52 4.72 -7.50
N ILE A 3 18.25 4.80 -6.39
CA ILE A 3 17.98 3.98 -5.22
C ILE A 3 16.97 4.72 -4.34
N CYS A 4 15.88 4.06 -4.01
CA CYS A 4 14.86 4.65 -3.15
C CYS A 4 15.38 4.81 -1.73
N THR A 5 15.45 6.05 -1.25
CA THR A 5 15.89 6.35 0.11
C THR A 5 14.76 6.23 1.14
N HIS A 6 13.51 6.07 0.68
CA HIS A 6 12.34 5.97 1.55
C HIS A 6 12.11 4.55 2.07
N ASN A 7 12.76 3.56 1.47
CA ASN A 7 12.67 2.15 1.89
C ASN A 7 13.62 1.93 3.08
N ASN A 8 13.21 2.38 4.26
CA ASN A 8 14.02 2.35 5.47
C ASN A 8 13.16 2.01 6.69
N SER A 9 13.79 1.85 7.85
CA SER A 9 13.11 1.44 9.08
C SER A 9 12.07 2.44 9.59
N ASP A 10 12.13 3.69 9.17
CA ASP A 10 11.12 4.69 9.55
C ASP A 10 9.83 4.50 8.76
N ASN A 11 9.91 3.94 7.57
CA ASN A 11 8.79 3.82 6.63
C ASN A 11 8.32 2.39 6.40
N VAL A 12 9.08 1.41 6.87
CA VAL A 12 8.76 -0.01 6.71
C VAL A 12 8.91 -0.71 8.05
N ASP A 13 7.83 -1.35 8.49
CA ASP A 13 7.86 -2.21 9.66
C ASP A 13 8.08 -3.66 9.20
N PRO A 14 9.23 -4.28 9.57
CA PRO A 14 9.51 -5.65 9.12
C PRO A 14 8.53 -6.70 9.67
N ASN A 15 7.77 -6.33 10.70
CA ASN A 15 6.77 -7.19 11.31
C ASN A 15 5.34 -6.80 10.93
N VAL A 16 5.17 -5.97 9.90
CA VAL A 16 3.86 -5.48 9.48
C VAL A 16 2.93 -6.64 9.10
N LYS A 17 1.68 -6.53 9.55
CA LYS A 17 0.64 -7.49 9.22
C LYS A 17 -0.56 -6.75 8.64
N PRO A 18 -1.25 -7.34 7.65
CA PRO A 18 -2.42 -6.70 7.08
C PRO A 18 -3.54 -6.56 8.11
N LYS A 19 -4.08 -5.36 8.24
CA LYS A 19 -5.21 -5.10 9.14
C LYS A 19 -6.49 -5.76 8.64
N THR A 20 -6.67 -5.81 7.34
CA THR A 20 -7.82 -6.45 6.69
C THR A 20 -7.33 -7.42 5.64
N PRO A 21 -6.93 -8.66 6.04
CA PRO A 21 -6.36 -9.61 5.08
C PRO A 21 -7.36 -10.06 4.00
N ASP A 22 -8.65 -9.85 4.23
CA ASP A 22 -9.70 -10.27 3.29
C ASP A 22 -9.98 -9.26 2.19
N GLY A 23 -9.42 -8.05 2.25
CA GLY A 23 -9.66 -7.06 1.21
C GLY A 23 -9.31 -5.64 1.62
N CYS A 24 -9.70 -4.70 0.78
CA CYS A 24 -9.51 -3.27 1.03
C CYS A 24 -10.33 -2.84 2.25
N GLU A 25 -9.68 -2.22 3.22
CA GLU A 25 -10.33 -1.82 4.47
C GLU A 25 -11.56 -0.94 4.23
N GLU A 26 -11.40 0.09 3.40
CA GLU A 26 -12.49 1.02 3.09
C GLU A 26 -13.57 0.39 2.21
N CYS A 27 -13.17 -0.40 1.21
CA CYS A 27 -14.13 -1.09 0.35
C CYS A 27 -15.02 -2.05 1.16
N LEU A 28 -14.44 -2.75 2.12
CA LEU A 28 -15.20 -3.66 2.99
C LEU A 28 -16.24 -2.90 3.81
N LYS A 29 -15.90 -1.69 4.28
CA LYS A 29 -16.84 -0.86 5.04
C LYS A 29 -17.91 -0.23 4.15
N GLU A 30 -17.53 0.19 2.95
CA GLU A 30 -18.41 0.91 2.03
C GLU A 30 -19.24 0.00 1.13
N GLY A 31 -18.93 -1.30 1.10
CA GLY A 31 -19.57 -2.26 0.21
C GLY A 31 -19.16 -2.11 -1.24
N THR A 32 -17.97 -1.53 -1.50
CA THR A 32 -17.45 -1.36 -2.85
C THR A 32 -16.49 -2.48 -3.22
N THR A 33 -16.22 -2.62 -4.53
CA THR A 33 -15.33 -3.64 -5.05
C THR A 33 -13.97 -3.06 -5.40
N TRP A 34 -12.98 -3.94 -5.55
CA TRP A 34 -11.62 -3.56 -5.90
C TRP A 34 -11.07 -4.44 -7.01
N VAL A 35 -10.05 -3.92 -7.73
CA VAL A 35 -9.36 -4.69 -8.77
C VAL A 35 -8.16 -5.42 -8.16
N HIS A 36 -7.24 -4.67 -7.56
CA HIS A 36 -6.07 -5.23 -6.88
C HIS A 36 -5.88 -4.54 -5.53
N LEU A 37 -5.08 -5.14 -4.67
CA LEU A 37 -4.83 -4.65 -3.33
C LEU A 37 -3.37 -4.22 -3.14
N ARG A 38 -3.17 -3.25 -2.24
CA ARG A 38 -1.86 -2.73 -1.86
C ARG A 38 -1.76 -2.70 -0.34
N LEU A 39 -0.65 -3.20 0.20
CA LEU A 39 -0.40 -3.23 1.63
C LEU A 39 0.58 -2.12 2.00
N CYS A 40 0.17 -1.25 2.91
CA CYS A 40 1.08 -0.25 3.48
C CYS A 40 2.09 -0.95 4.39
N LEU A 41 3.38 -0.86 4.06
CA LEU A 41 4.41 -1.55 4.81
C LEU A 41 4.74 -0.87 6.14
N LYS A 42 4.18 0.30 6.41
CA LYS A 42 4.36 1.00 7.68
C LYS A 42 3.34 0.57 8.74
N CYS A 43 2.06 0.53 8.37
CA CYS A 43 0.98 0.33 9.34
C CYS A 43 0.08 -0.89 9.07
N GLY A 44 0.24 -1.54 7.92
CA GLY A 44 -0.59 -2.70 7.57
C GLY A 44 -1.93 -2.38 6.94
N HIS A 45 -2.20 -1.12 6.61
CA HIS A 45 -3.43 -0.76 5.88
C HIS A 45 -3.47 -1.49 4.54
N VAL A 46 -4.60 -2.10 4.23
CA VAL A 46 -4.85 -2.73 2.93
C VAL A 46 -5.81 -1.84 2.17
N GLY A 47 -5.36 -1.30 1.05
CA GLY A 47 -6.16 -0.44 0.21
C GLY A 47 -6.21 -0.93 -1.22
N CYS A 48 -7.23 -0.50 -1.97
CA CYS A 48 -7.36 -0.86 -3.37
C CYS A 48 -6.46 0.01 -4.27
N CYS A 49 -6.07 -0.55 -5.42
CA CYS A 49 -5.16 0.10 -6.36
C CYS A 49 -5.84 1.23 -7.14
N ASP A 50 -5.04 1.98 -7.92
CA ASP A 50 -5.54 3.09 -8.71
C ASP A 50 -6.46 2.67 -9.87
N SER A 51 -6.48 1.39 -10.22
CA SER A 51 -7.46 0.85 -11.18
C SER A 51 -8.81 0.57 -10.54
N SER A 52 -8.88 0.62 -9.22
CA SER A 52 -10.13 0.43 -8.47
C SER A 52 -10.88 1.77 -8.35
N ILE A 53 -12.18 1.69 -8.14
CA ILE A 53 -13.03 2.88 -8.03
C ILE A 53 -12.60 3.76 -6.85
N GLY A 54 -12.30 3.15 -5.70
CA GLY A 54 -11.99 3.88 -4.47
C GLY A 54 -10.59 4.44 -4.39
N LYS A 55 -9.62 3.83 -5.05
CA LYS A 55 -8.20 4.24 -5.00
C LYS A 55 -7.71 4.43 -3.56
N HIS A 56 -8.11 3.55 -2.67
CA HIS A 56 -7.93 3.74 -1.22
C HIS A 56 -6.46 3.66 -0.77
N ALA A 57 -5.62 2.92 -1.51
CA ALA A 57 -4.19 2.87 -1.18
C ALA A 57 -3.53 4.24 -1.41
N THR A 58 -3.81 4.90 -2.52
CA THR A 58 -3.30 6.24 -2.82
C THR A 58 -3.85 7.28 -1.85
N LYS A 59 -5.14 7.18 -1.51
CA LYS A 59 -5.74 8.07 -0.52
C LYS A 59 -5.10 7.90 0.86
N HIS A 60 -4.76 6.66 1.24
CA HIS A 60 -4.05 6.38 2.48
C HIS A 60 -2.68 7.05 2.51
N PHE A 61 -1.92 6.95 1.42
CA PHE A 61 -0.63 7.65 1.32
C PHE A 61 -0.80 9.17 1.49
N ARG A 62 -1.77 9.76 0.81
CA ARG A 62 -2.02 11.20 0.90
C ARG A 62 -2.39 11.65 2.30
N LYS A 63 -3.11 10.80 3.04
CA LYS A 63 -3.55 11.10 4.39
C LYS A 63 -2.43 10.90 5.43
N THR A 64 -1.63 9.86 5.31
CA THR A 64 -0.65 9.45 6.32
C THR A 64 0.79 9.81 5.98
N GLY A 65 1.12 9.95 4.70
CA GLY A 65 2.49 10.13 4.25
C GLY A 65 3.32 8.86 4.24
N HIS A 66 2.73 7.68 4.51
CA HIS A 66 3.45 6.40 4.49
C HIS A 66 3.82 6.05 3.04
N PRO A 67 5.11 6.11 2.66
CA PRO A 67 5.47 6.10 1.23
C PRO A 67 5.57 4.72 0.60
N ILE A 68 5.74 3.66 1.37
CA ILE A 68 6.08 2.34 0.82
C ILE A 68 4.88 1.40 0.93
N MET A 69 4.54 0.78 -0.20
CA MET A 69 3.51 -0.24 -0.23
C MET A 69 3.98 -1.47 -1.03
N ALA A 70 3.33 -2.61 -0.82
CA ALA A 70 3.59 -3.84 -1.54
C ALA A 70 2.31 -4.33 -2.22
N GLU A 71 2.49 -5.09 -3.31
CA GLU A 71 1.37 -5.82 -3.89
C GLU A 71 0.84 -6.80 -2.83
N PHE A 72 -0.46 -6.94 -2.71
CA PHE A 72 -1.08 -7.83 -1.73
C PHE A 72 -2.14 -8.68 -2.43
N PRO A 73 -2.22 -9.99 -2.19
CA PRO A 73 -1.53 -10.74 -1.13
C PRO A 73 -0.17 -11.33 -1.51
N SER A 74 0.32 -11.13 -2.74
CA SER A 74 1.50 -11.86 -3.23
C SER A 74 2.83 -11.33 -2.69
N TRP A 75 2.90 -10.04 -2.33
CA TRP A 75 4.15 -9.36 -1.96
C TRP A 75 5.20 -9.40 -3.09
N ALA A 76 4.72 -9.54 -4.34
CA ALA A 76 5.62 -9.75 -5.49
C ALA A 76 6.51 -8.55 -5.78
N TRP A 77 6.07 -7.34 -5.43
CA TRP A 77 6.84 -6.12 -5.67
C TRP A 77 6.44 -5.04 -4.66
N LYS A 78 7.32 -4.04 -4.53
CA LYS A 78 7.11 -2.86 -3.68
C LYS A 78 7.14 -1.60 -4.51
N TRP A 79 6.44 -0.57 -4.06
CA TRP A 79 6.32 0.72 -4.73
C TRP A 79 6.53 1.85 -3.74
N CYS A 80 7.25 2.89 -4.17
CA CYS A 80 7.38 4.13 -3.40
C CYS A 80 6.53 5.22 -4.04
N TYR A 81 5.56 5.73 -3.29
CA TYR A 81 4.69 6.80 -3.79
C TYR A 81 5.44 8.12 -4.00
N VAL A 82 6.47 8.41 -3.20
CA VAL A 82 7.24 9.65 -3.31
C VAL A 82 8.07 9.63 -4.59
N ASP A 83 8.75 8.52 -4.86
CA ASP A 83 9.58 8.38 -6.07
C ASP A 83 8.77 7.98 -7.30
N SER A 84 7.53 7.54 -7.11
CA SER A 84 6.64 7.04 -8.17
C SER A 84 7.32 5.95 -8.99
N ASP A 85 7.94 4.99 -8.31
CA ASP A 85 8.69 3.92 -8.94
C ASP A 85 8.71 2.66 -8.07
N PHE A 86 8.96 1.54 -8.73
CA PHE A 86 9.16 0.27 -8.03
C PHE A 86 10.47 0.29 -7.24
N ILE A 87 10.46 -0.39 -6.11
CA ILE A 87 11.65 -0.57 -5.28
C ILE A 87 12.37 -1.84 -5.74
N LYS A 88 13.65 -1.67 -5.99
CA LYS A 88 14.51 -2.74 -6.48
C LYS A 88 15.43 -3.30 -5.40
#